data_db61337ed969d441cd4499657cac4675
#
_entry.id   db61337ed969d441cd4499657cac4675
#
_cell.length_a   1.000
_cell.length_b   1.000
_cell.length_c   1.000
_cell.angle_alpha   90.00
_cell.angle_beta   90.00
_cell.angle_gamma   90.00
#
_symmetry.space_group_name_H-M   'P 1'
#
loop_
_entity.id
_entity.type
_entity.pdbx_description
1 polymer ?
#
loop_
_entity_poly.entity_id
_entity_poly.type
_entity_poly.pdbx_seq_one_letter_code
_entity_poly.pdbx_strand_id
1 'polypeptide(L)'
;AGVLAGLCFMLLVYGVNRKSILRKAAKDIRHREESYREIFQVLFLMVTPVIFTTFIYNCNAYLDNYLFFTILGWHGENQKALNAAYGEFSNYYVTLINVPLAMASASASAMMPEVSSCYATGDLDEANDKILETIRLTMFISIPAAVGLGVLAFPITGVLFPSSSSLSGKLLMMGAVSVVFSALSTITNSVLQSIGQQKKALHNAAISLGMDLIVLALILAVFPKTNIYAVVFAGILFSLSMCVLNNLSIRKHLNFRNEFK
;
A
#
# COMPACT_ATOMS: atom_id res chain seq x y z
N ALA A 1 23.85 -2.96 -2.30
CA ALA A 1 24.21 -3.82 -1.15
C ALA A 1 23.03 -4.70 -0.71
N GLY A 2 21.82 -4.16 -0.44
CA GLY A 2 20.67 -4.94 0.09
C GLY A 2 20.20 -6.08 -0.81
N VAL A 3 20.14 -5.88 -2.13
CA VAL A 3 19.71 -6.92 -3.09
C VAL A 3 20.70 -8.09 -3.12
N LEU A 4 22.00 -7.81 -3.07
CA LEU A 4 23.04 -8.84 -3.01
C LEU A 4 22.99 -9.63 -1.70
N ALA A 5 22.77 -8.95 -0.57
CA ALA A 5 22.59 -9.60 0.72
C ALA A 5 21.36 -10.52 0.74
N GLY A 6 20.24 -10.06 0.16
CA GLY A 6 19.03 -10.87 -0.01
C GLY A 6 19.26 -12.10 -0.89
N LEU A 7 19.99 -11.95 -2.01
CA LEU A 7 20.35 -13.07 -2.89
C LEU A 7 21.25 -14.08 -2.17
N CYS A 8 22.27 -13.63 -1.46
CA CYS A 8 23.13 -14.51 -0.67
C CYS A 8 22.35 -15.27 0.40
N PHE A 9 21.43 -14.59 1.11
CA PHE A 9 20.57 -15.22 2.09
C PHE A 9 19.68 -16.31 1.46
N MET A 10 19.04 -16.03 0.32
CA MET A 10 18.22 -17.02 -0.40
C MET A 10 19.05 -18.22 -0.86
N LEU A 11 20.27 -18.00 -1.34
CA LEU A 11 21.18 -19.09 -1.72
C LEU A 11 21.60 -19.93 -0.51
N LEU A 12 21.84 -19.33 0.64
CA LEU A 12 22.13 -20.05 1.89
C LEU A 12 20.93 -20.90 2.32
N VAL A 13 19.71 -20.31 2.34
CA VAL A 13 18.48 -21.06 2.68
C VAL A 13 18.24 -22.21 1.71
N TYR A 14 18.48 -22.00 0.41
CA TYR A 14 18.40 -23.05 -0.58
C TYR A 14 19.45 -24.16 -0.33
N GLY A 15 20.71 -23.79 -0.04
CA GLY A 15 21.78 -24.73 0.26
C GLY A 15 21.47 -25.62 1.46
N VAL A 16 20.95 -25.03 2.54
CA VAL A 16 20.55 -25.76 3.77
C VAL A 16 19.38 -26.71 3.50
N ASN A 17 18.38 -26.26 2.72
CA ASN A 17 17.15 -27.02 2.48
C ASN A 17 17.21 -27.90 1.22
N ARG A 18 18.31 -27.89 0.45
CA ARG A 18 18.46 -28.58 -0.83
C ARG A 18 18.09 -30.06 -0.74
N LYS A 19 18.55 -30.75 0.30
CA LYS A 19 18.26 -32.20 0.49
C LYS A 19 16.75 -32.46 0.70
N SER A 20 16.07 -31.59 1.43
CA SER A 20 14.63 -31.69 1.67
C SER A 20 13.83 -31.42 0.40
N ILE A 21 14.24 -30.38 -0.36
CA ILE A 21 13.61 -30.00 -1.63
C ILE A 21 13.75 -31.12 -2.66
N LEU A 22 14.97 -31.66 -2.84
CA LEU A 22 15.22 -32.78 -3.77
C LEU A 22 14.47 -34.05 -3.37
N ARG A 23 14.34 -34.33 -2.06
CA ARG A 23 13.56 -35.48 -1.57
C ARG A 23 12.06 -35.30 -1.81
N LYS A 24 11.53 -34.10 -1.74
CA LYS A 24 10.13 -33.78 -2.08
C LYS A 24 9.91 -33.85 -3.59
N ALA A 25 10.82 -33.31 -4.38
CA ALA A 25 10.77 -33.40 -5.85
C ALA A 25 10.83 -34.85 -6.37
N ALA A 26 11.67 -35.71 -5.75
CA ALA A 26 11.74 -37.12 -6.11
C ALA A 26 10.48 -37.96 -5.75
N LYS A 27 9.60 -37.44 -4.89
CA LYS A 27 8.30 -38.02 -4.53
C LYS A 27 7.14 -37.52 -5.39
N ASP A 28 7.40 -36.57 -6.26
CA ASP A 28 6.36 -36.01 -7.15
C ASP A 28 6.09 -37.02 -8.28
N ILE A 29 4.90 -37.61 -8.27
CA ILE A 29 4.46 -38.64 -9.22
C ILE A 29 3.92 -38.00 -10.51
N ARG A 30 3.85 -36.67 -10.60
CA ARG A 30 3.38 -35.96 -11.79
C ARG A 30 4.50 -35.97 -12.85
N HIS A 31 4.40 -36.89 -13.81
CA HIS A 31 5.35 -37.03 -14.93
C HIS A 31 5.33 -35.91 -15.97
N ARG A 32 4.81 -34.72 -15.66
CA ARG A 32 4.87 -33.57 -16.58
C ARG A 32 6.06 -32.72 -16.22
N GLU A 33 7.15 -32.89 -16.94
CA GLU A 33 8.30 -31.98 -16.89
C GLU A 33 7.85 -30.63 -17.52
N GLU A 34 7.63 -29.62 -16.68
CA GLU A 34 7.37 -28.26 -17.17
C GLU A 34 8.65 -27.69 -17.76
N SER A 35 8.55 -27.17 -18.99
CA SER A 35 9.69 -26.51 -19.64
C SER A 35 10.07 -25.24 -18.85
N TYR A 36 11.37 -24.96 -18.75
CA TYR A 36 11.86 -23.68 -18.16
C TYR A 36 11.19 -22.46 -18.79
N ARG A 37 10.84 -22.51 -20.07
CA ARG A 37 10.14 -21.44 -20.77
C ARG A 37 8.71 -21.26 -20.25
N GLU A 38 7.99 -22.34 -19.96
CA GLU A 38 6.64 -22.30 -19.39
C GLU A 38 6.67 -21.73 -17.97
N ILE A 39 7.61 -22.21 -17.13
CA ILE A 39 7.82 -21.70 -15.78
C ILE A 39 8.13 -20.21 -15.81
N PHE A 40 9.07 -19.79 -16.66
CA PHE A 40 9.43 -18.38 -16.78
C PHE A 40 8.26 -17.50 -17.28
N GLN A 41 7.48 -18.01 -18.23
CA GLN A 41 6.30 -17.30 -18.74
C GLN A 41 5.22 -17.13 -17.67
N VAL A 42 4.96 -18.17 -16.86
CA VAL A 42 4.00 -18.08 -15.75
C VAL A 42 4.50 -17.11 -14.68
N LEU A 43 5.77 -17.19 -14.30
CA LEU A 43 6.37 -16.26 -13.35
C LEU A 43 6.29 -14.82 -13.85
N PHE A 44 6.63 -14.58 -15.12
CA PHE A 44 6.57 -13.24 -15.70
C PHE A 44 5.13 -12.68 -15.71
N LEU A 45 4.13 -13.50 -16.07
CA LEU A 45 2.73 -13.10 -16.08
C LEU A 45 2.18 -12.81 -14.66
N MET A 46 2.69 -13.49 -13.64
CA MET A 46 2.27 -13.25 -12.25
C MET A 46 2.99 -12.04 -11.63
N VAL A 47 4.30 -11.93 -11.85
CA VAL A 47 5.13 -10.91 -11.20
C VAL A 47 4.96 -9.53 -11.85
N THR A 48 4.78 -9.47 -13.17
CA THR A 48 4.65 -8.20 -13.91
C THR A 48 3.53 -7.29 -13.36
N PRO A 49 2.28 -7.76 -13.16
CA PRO A 49 1.23 -6.89 -12.61
C PRO A 49 1.53 -6.40 -11.20
N VAL A 50 2.20 -7.21 -10.37
CA VAL A 50 2.60 -6.82 -9.00
C VAL A 50 3.64 -5.72 -9.04
N ILE A 51 4.66 -5.84 -9.91
CA ILE A 51 5.67 -4.79 -10.11
C ILE A 51 5.00 -3.50 -10.58
N PHE A 52 4.10 -3.56 -11.57
CA PHE A 52 3.39 -2.37 -12.04
C PHE A 52 2.49 -1.74 -10.97
N THR A 53 1.82 -2.55 -10.14
CA THR A 53 1.03 -2.02 -9.02
C THR A 53 1.93 -1.29 -8.02
N THR A 54 3.06 -1.87 -7.64
CA THR A 54 4.04 -1.25 -6.75
C THR A 54 4.63 0.02 -7.38
N PHE A 55 4.90 -0.01 -8.69
CA PHE A 55 5.35 1.16 -9.44
C PHE A 55 4.34 2.30 -9.37
N ILE A 56 3.04 2.04 -9.56
CA ILE A 56 1.97 3.04 -9.45
C ILE A 56 1.95 3.66 -8.06
N TYR A 57 2.02 2.85 -6.99
CA TYR A 57 2.08 3.37 -5.62
C TYR A 57 3.26 4.30 -5.38
N ASN A 58 4.43 3.97 -5.92
CA ASN A 58 5.61 4.82 -5.78
C ASN A 58 5.54 6.05 -6.70
N CYS A 59 5.02 5.90 -7.92
CA CYS A 59 4.84 7.01 -8.84
C CYS A 59 3.86 8.06 -8.32
N ASN A 60 2.83 7.67 -7.54
CA ASN A 60 1.89 8.61 -6.96
C ASN A 60 2.63 9.75 -6.24
N ALA A 61 3.52 9.43 -5.31
CA ALA A 61 4.26 10.44 -4.55
C ALA A 61 5.11 11.37 -5.44
N TYR A 62 5.69 10.84 -6.54
CA TYR A 62 6.46 11.65 -7.48
C TYR A 62 5.59 12.55 -8.34
N LEU A 63 4.43 12.05 -8.78
CA LEU A 63 3.50 12.80 -9.59
C LEU A 63 2.80 13.91 -8.77
N ASP A 64 2.46 13.63 -7.52
CA ASP A 64 1.94 14.62 -6.58
C ASP A 64 2.95 15.73 -6.35
N ASN A 65 4.21 15.38 -6.12
CA ASN A 65 5.31 16.33 -6.01
C ASN A 65 5.40 17.20 -7.27
N TYR A 66 5.43 16.58 -8.44
CA TYR A 66 5.54 17.29 -9.71
C TYR A 66 4.37 18.26 -9.94
N LEU A 67 3.13 17.83 -9.70
CA LEU A 67 1.94 18.66 -9.83
C LEU A 67 1.95 19.81 -8.82
N PHE A 68 2.31 19.52 -7.57
CA PHE A 68 2.39 20.53 -6.51
C PHE A 68 3.33 21.67 -6.89
N PHE A 69 4.57 21.37 -7.27
CA PHE A 69 5.54 22.41 -7.64
C PHE A 69 5.20 23.10 -8.96
N THR A 70 4.68 22.37 -9.94
CA THR A 70 4.35 22.91 -11.26
C THR A 70 3.17 23.88 -11.18
N ILE A 71 2.06 23.46 -10.59
CA ILE A 71 0.84 24.28 -10.57
C ILE A 71 1.01 25.50 -9.66
N LEU A 72 1.58 25.34 -8.46
CA LEU A 72 1.82 26.47 -7.57
C LEU A 72 2.92 27.40 -8.09
N GLY A 73 3.91 26.87 -8.82
CA GLY A 73 4.88 27.67 -9.55
C GLY A 73 4.26 28.57 -10.61
N TRP A 74 3.24 28.11 -11.34
CA TRP A 74 2.48 28.91 -12.30
C TRP A 74 1.68 30.04 -11.62
N HIS A 75 1.24 29.83 -10.37
CA HIS A 75 0.58 30.86 -9.58
C HIS A 75 1.55 31.88 -8.94
N GLY A 76 2.86 31.73 -9.17
CA GLY A 76 3.88 32.67 -8.68
C GLY A 76 4.26 32.49 -7.21
N GLU A 77 3.95 31.35 -6.61
CA GLU A 77 4.32 31.05 -5.23
C GLU A 77 5.85 30.94 -5.05
N ASN A 78 6.34 31.34 -3.90
CA ASN A 78 7.77 31.36 -3.61
C ASN A 78 8.32 29.92 -3.49
N GLN A 79 9.28 29.57 -4.34
CA GLN A 79 9.91 28.25 -4.38
C GLN A 79 10.50 27.79 -3.03
N LYS A 80 11.04 28.71 -2.24
CA LYS A 80 11.55 28.40 -0.90
C LYS A 80 10.44 28.00 0.06
N ALA A 81 9.29 28.68 -0.02
CA ALA A 81 8.11 28.34 0.80
C ALA A 81 7.51 27.00 0.39
N LEU A 82 7.43 26.71 -0.92
CA LEU A 82 6.97 25.41 -1.42
C LEU A 82 7.89 24.27 -0.97
N ASN A 83 9.21 24.45 -1.08
CA ASN A 83 10.18 23.45 -0.61
C ASN A 83 10.07 23.21 0.89
N ALA A 84 9.88 24.25 1.70
CA ALA A 84 9.69 24.12 3.14
C ALA A 84 8.39 23.35 3.45
N ALA A 85 7.26 23.70 2.82
CA ALA A 85 5.98 23.04 3.03
C ALA A 85 6.03 21.55 2.60
N TYR A 86 6.62 21.25 1.45
CA TYR A 86 6.78 19.87 0.99
C TYR A 86 7.77 19.08 1.87
N GLY A 87 8.82 19.72 2.38
CA GLY A 87 9.73 19.13 3.36
C GLY A 87 9.04 18.73 4.66
N GLU A 88 8.16 19.58 5.19
CA GLU A 88 7.31 19.28 6.35
C GLU A 88 6.40 18.07 6.11
N PHE A 89 5.78 18.01 4.93
CA PHE A 89 4.95 16.89 4.51
C PHE A 89 5.75 15.59 4.40
N SER A 90 6.84 15.57 3.62
CA SER A 90 7.55 14.33 3.30
C SER A 90 8.38 13.80 4.46
N ASN A 91 9.05 14.68 5.24
CA ASN A 91 9.95 14.24 6.28
C ASN A 91 9.25 13.96 7.62
N TYR A 92 8.17 14.67 7.93
CA TYR A 92 7.53 14.54 9.24
C TYR A 92 6.17 13.83 9.15
N TYR A 93 5.26 14.35 8.35
CA TYR A 93 3.92 13.76 8.21
C TYR A 93 3.97 12.34 7.66
N VAL A 94 4.60 12.13 6.50
CA VAL A 94 4.67 10.81 5.86
C VAL A 94 5.41 9.80 6.74
N THR A 95 6.47 10.23 7.43
CA THR A 95 7.23 9.36 8.34
C THR A 95 6.36 8.84 9.50
N LEU A 96 5.56 9.71 10.11
CA LEU A 96 4.67 9.32 11.22
C LEU A 96 3.53 8.42 10.78
N ILE A 97 2.93 8.67 9.62
CA ILE A 97 1.87 7.84 9.05
C ILE A 97 2.40 6.43 8.68
N ASN A 98 3.65 6.33 8.23
CA ASN A 98 4.23 5.03 7.85
C ASN A 98 4.44 4.08 9.02
N VAL A 99 4.53 4.55 10.26
CA VAL A 99 4.72 3.68 11.43
C VAL A 99 3.55 2.68 11.61
N PRO A 100 2.28 3.10 11.73
CA PRO A 100 1.17 2.14 11.80
C PRO A 100 0.96 1.37 10.50
N LEU A 101 1.28 1.95 9.33
CA LEU A 101 1.17 1.27 8.05
C LEU A 101 2.15 0.10 7.90
N ALA A 102 3.33 0.17 8.51
CA ALA A 102 4.27 -0.95 8.53
C ALA A 102 3.66 -2.19 9.21
N MET A 103 2.87 -2.01 10.28
CA MET A 103 2.16 -3.10 10.95
C MET A 103 1.07 -3.69 10.05
N ALA A 104 0.32 -2.85 9.34
CA ALA A 104 -0.68 -3.29 8.36
C ALA A 104 -0.03 -4.10 7.23
N SER A 105 1.12 -3.66 6.72
CA SER A 105 1.87 -4.35 5.67
C SER A 105 2.42 -5.70 6.15
N ALA A 106 2.89 -5.79 7.39
CA ALA A 106 3.34 -7.05 7.99
C ALA A 106 2.18 -8.05 8.14
N SER A 107 1.03 -7.59 8.64
CA SER A 107 -0.18 -8.42 8.78
C SER A 107 -0.69 -8.90 7.41
N ALA A 108 -0.71 -8.03 6.41
CA ALA A 108 -1.08 -8.38 5.05
C ALA A 108 -0.14 -9.44 4.44
N SER A 109 1.17 -9.30 4.66
CA SER A 109 2.18 -10.24 4.15
C SER A 109 2.06 -11.62 4.81
N ALA A 110 1.75 -11.67 6.11
CA ALA A 110 1.54 -12.92 6.84
C ALA A 110 0.27 -13.65 6.37
N MET A 111 -0.80 -12.92 6.07
CA MET A 111 -2.06 -13.48 5.60
C MET A 111 -1.96 -14.08 4.18
N MET A 112 -1.14 -13.51 3.30
CA MET A 112 -1.12 -13.87 1.87
C MET A 112 -0.97 -15.37 1.59
N PRO A 113 -0.01 -16.12 2.19
CA PRO A 113 0.14 -17.55 1.93
C PRO A 113 -1.04 -18.38 2.45
N GLU A 114 -1.65 -17.99 3.58
CA GLU A 114 -2.81 -18.68 4.15
C GLU A 114 -4.03 -18.55 3.23
N VAL A 115 -4.38 -17.32 2.85
CA VAL A 115 -5.50 -17.06 1.92
C VAL A 115 -5.26 -17.72 0.57
N SER A 116 -4.04 -17.67 0.05
CA SER A 116 -3.70 -18.32 -1.23
C SER A 116 -3.87 -19.83 -1.15
N SER A 117 -3.50 -20.47 -0.03
CA SER A 117 -3.67 -21.90 0.19
C SER A 117 -5.15 -22.30 0.25
N CYS A 118 -5.95 -21.61 1.08
CA CYS A 118 -7.39 -21.87 1.19
C CYS A 118 -8.12 -21.64 -0.14
N TYR A 119 -7.75 -20.59 -0.86
CA TYR A 119 -8.34 -20.31 -2.18
C TYR A 119 -8.01 -21.41 -3.22
N ALA A 120 -6.77 -21.93 -3.20
CA ALA A 120 -6.33 -23.00 -4.11
C ALA A 120 -7.02 -24.35 -3.83
N THR A 121 -7.39 -24.62 -2.57
CA THR A 121 -8.14 -25.83 -2.18
C THR A 121 -9.66 -25.68 -2.36
N GLY A 122 -10.14 -24.48 -2.67
CA GLY A 122 -11.56 -24.18 -2.85
C GLY A 122 -12.31 -23.89 -1.54
N ASP A 123 -11.61 -23.81 -0.41
CA ASP A 123 -12.18 -23.48 0.88
C ASP A 123 -12.31 -21.95 1.02
N LEU A 124 -13.39 -21.43 0.44
CA LEU A 124 -13.65 -19.99 0.41
C LEU A 124 -14.10 -19.45 1.78
N ASP A 125 -14.71 -20.28 2.61
CA ASP A 125 -15.17 -19.86 3.95
C ASP A 125 -13.97 -19.64 4.86
N GLU A 126 -13.02 -20.58 4.90
CA GLU A 126 -11.75 -20.41 5.65
C GLU A 126 -10.92 -19.23 5.11
N ALA A 127 -10.87 -19.05 3.77
CA ALA A 127 -10.20 -17.90 3.17
C ALA A 127 -10.83 -16.57 3.64
N ASN A 128 -12.17 -16.47 3.68
CA ASN A 128 -12.87 -15.30 4.17
C ASN A 128 -12.61 -15.04 5.66
N ASP A 129 -12.59 -16.07 6.48
CA ASP A 129 -12.32 -15.95 7.92
C ASP A 129 -10.91 -15.39 8.16
N LYS A 130 -9.89 -15.86 7.44
CA LYS A 130 -8.52 -15.34 7.51
C LYS A 130 -8.42 -13.88 7.09
N ILE A 131 -9.14 -13.50 6.04
CA ILE A 131 -9.22 -12.10 5.58
C ILE A 131 -9.86 -11.22 6.65
N LEU A 132 -11.01 -11.65 7.21
CA LEU A 132 -11.73 -10.89 8.24
C LEU A 132 -10.90 -10.75 9.52
N GLU A 133 -10.23 -11.82 9.96
CA GLU A 133 -9.32 -11.80 11.12
C GLU A 133 -8.21 -10.76 10.92
N THR A 134 -7.58 -10.75 9.74
CA THR A 134 -6.52 -9.78 9.42
C THR A 134 -7.05 -8.35 9.36
N ILE A 135 -8.24 -8.14 8.79
CA ILE A 135 -8.87 -6.82 8.77
C ILE A 135 -9.16 -6.36 10.20
N ARG A 136 -9.76 -7.21 11.04
CA ARG A 136 -10.07 -6.89 12.45
C ARG A 136 -8.81 -6.52 13.23
N LEU A 137 -7.75 -7.32 13.10
CA LEU A 137 -6.46 -7.05 13.75
C LEU A 137 -5.88 -5.71 13.29
N THR A 138 -5.87 -5.47 11.99
CA THR A 138 -5.32 -4.22 11.43
C THR A 138 -6.16 -3.02 11.84
N MET A 139 -7.49 -3.12 11.86
CA MET A 139 -8.36 -2.03 12.33
C MET A 139 -8.18 -1.76 13.82
N PHE A 140 -8.00 -2.80 14.62
CA PHE A 140 -7.71 -2.68 16.06
C PHE A 140 -6.44 -1.87 16.32
N ILE A 141 -5.46 -1.91 15.43
CA ILE A 141 -4.22 -1.13 15.52
C ILE A 141 -4.37 0.24 14.84
N SER A 142 -4.92 0.27 13.62
CA SER A 142 -4.93 1.48 12.79
C SER A 142 -5.90 2.55 13.29
N ILE A 143 -7.05 2.18 13.87
CA ILE A 143 -8.03 3.15 14.38
C ILE A 143 -7.48 3.90 15.60
N PRO A 144 -6.98 3.24 16.67
CA PRO A 144 -6.37 3.94 17.79
C PRO A 144 -5.13 4.75 17.36
N ALA A 145 -4.32 4.22 16.43
CA ALA A 145 -3.16 4.94 15.90
C ALA A 145 -3.58 6.22 15.17
N ALA A 146 -4.61 6.17 14.31
CA ALA A 146 -5.14 7.34 13.62
C ALA A 146 -5.68 8.39 14.60
N VAL A 147 -6.46 7.95 15.60
CA VAL A 147 -6.97 8.86 16.63
C VAL A 147 -5.82 9.46 17.44
N GLY A 148 -4.86 8.64 17.87
CA GLY A 148 -3.70 9.08 18.64
C GLY A 148 -2.85 10.09 17.85
N LEU A 149 -2.53 9.80 16.60
CA LEU A 149 -1.79 10.71 15.70
C LEU A 149 -2.55 12.00 15.43
N GLY A 150 -3.88 11.94 15.31
CA GLY A 150 -4.70 13.12 15.09
C GLY A 150 -4.82 14.01 16.32
N VAL A 151 -5.16 13.44 17.48
CA VAL A 151 -5.36 14.20 18.73
C VAL A 151 -4.03 14.71 19.31
N LEU A 152 -2.98 13.90 19.24
CA LEU A 152 -1.65 14.23 19.78
C LEU A 152 -0.70 14.76 18.71
N ALA A 153 -1.23 15.25 17.58
CA ALA A 153 -0.43 15.69 16.42
C ALA A 153 0.65 16.71 16.80
N PHE A 154 0.28 17.77 17.52
CA PHE A 154 1.22 18.82 17.93
C PHE A 154 2.24 18.33 18.98
N PRO A 155 1.85 17.65 20.07
CA PRO A 155 2.81 17.08 21.00
C PRO A 155 3.79 16.10 20.33
N ILE A 156 3.28 15.20 19.48
CA ILE A 156 4.11 14.21 18.78
C ILE A 156 5.13 14.89 17.87
N THR A 157 4.69 15.81 17.02
CA THR A 157 5.61 16.53 16.11
C THR A 157 6.62 17.38 16.88
N GLY A 158 6.20 18.06 17.96
CA GLY A 158 7.08 18.91 18.76
C GLY A 158 8.16 18.13 19.52
N VAL A 159 7.83 16.92 20.01
CA VAL A 159 8.80 16.08 20.74
C VAL A 159 9.73 15.33 19.79
N LEU A 160 9.19 14.72 18.74
CA LEU A 160 9.99 13.90 17.80
C LEU A 160 10.78 14.74 16.80
N PHE A 161 10.25 15.90 16.43
CA PHE A 161 10.83 16.78 15.42
C PHE A 161 10.87 18.24 15.92
N PRO A 162 11.81 18.59 16.83
CA PRO A 162 11.89 19.94 17.41
C PRO A 162 12.11 21.05 16.39
N SER A 163 12.64 20.69 15.19
CA SER A 163 12.84 21.62 14.07
C SER A 163 11.61 21.79 13.18
N SER A 164 10.52 21.05 13.43
CA SER A 164 9.28 21.16 12.65
C SER A 164 8.51 22.44 12.99
N SER A 165 7.79 22.94 11.99
CA SER A 165 6.89 24.06 12.21
C SER A 165 5.49 23.58 12.68
N SER A 166 4.61 24.50 13.05
CA SER A 166 3.21 24.16 13.36
C SER A 166 2.46 23.54 12.18
N LEU A 167 2.99 23.63 10.97
CA LEU A 167 2.40 23.03 9.75
C LEU A 167 2.38 21.52 9.87
N SER A 168 3.48 20.87 10.32
CA SER A 168 3.54 19.41 10.48
C SER A 168 2.45 18.86 11.39
N GLY A 169 2.18 19.52 12.52
CA GLY A 169 1.10 19.14 13.42
C GLY A 169 -0.27 19.26 12.75
N LYS A 170 -0.51 20.34 11.98
CA LYS A 170 -1.77 20.51 11.23
C LYS A 170 -1.93 19.44 10.14
N LEU A 171 -0.88 19.12 9.39
CA LEU A 171 -0.90 18.07 8.37
C LEU A 171 -1.19 16.72 9.00
N LEU A 172 -0.54 16.41 10.13
CA LEU A 172 -0.76 15.17 10.84
C LEU A 172 -2.17 15.05 11.40
N MET A 173 -2.72 16.12 11.98
CA MET A 173 -4.08 16.14 12.48
C MET A 173 -5.11 15.91 11.37
N MET A 174 -4.95 16.56 10.22
CA MET A 174 -5.85 16.40 9.08
C MET A 174 -5.68 15.02 8.40
N GLY A 175 -4.44 14.60 8.23
CA GLY A 175 -4.10 13.41 7.47
C GLY A 175 -4.12 12.11 8.25
N ALA A 176 -4.28 12.12 9.58
CA ALA A 176 -4.27 10.91 10.41
C ALA A 176 -5.33 9.89 9.98
N VAL A 177 -6.46 10.34 9.47
CA VAL A 177 -7.53 9.47 8.95
C VAL A 177 -7.06 8.61 7.76
N SER A 178 -6.05 9.06 7.01
CA SER A 178 -5.47 8.29 5.90
C SER A 178 -4.88 6.96 6.35
N VAL A 179 -4.42 6.86 7.60
CA VAL A 179 -3.86 5.61 8.18
C VAL A 179 -4.85 4.46 8.05
N VAL A 180 -6.11 4.71 8.39
CA VAL A 180 -7.16 3.68 8.34
C VAL A 180 -7.42 3.23 6.90
N PHE A 181 -7.58 4.17 5.97
CA PHE A 181 -7.85 3.85 4.57
C PHE A 181 -6.63 3.22 3.87
N SER A 182 -5.43 3.69 4.17
CA SER A 182 -4.18 3.12 3.62
C SER A 182 -3.92 1.71 4.14
N ALA A 183 -4.21 1.45 5.42
CA ALA A 183 -4.11 0.11 5.98
C ALA A 183 -5.10 -0.86 5.31
N LEU A 184 -6.38 -0.46 5.15
CA LEU A 184 -7.38 -1.26 4.42
C LEU A 184 -7.01 -1.46 2.95
N SER A 185 -6.53 -0.41 2.29
CA SER A 185 -6.05 -0.48 0.91
C SER A 185 -4.93 -1.51 0.77
N THR A 186 -3.97 -1.53 1.70
CA THR A 186 -2.86 -2.48 1.73
C THR A 186 -3.35 -3.92 1.85
N ILE A 187 -4.26 -4.20 2.80
CA ILE A 187 -4.81 -5.54 3.00
C ILE A 187 -5.62 -5.99 1.77
N THR A 188 -6.54 -5.14 1.29
CA THR A 188 -7.39 -5.50 0.15
C THR A 188 -6.59 -5.72 -1.14
N ASN A 189 -5.49 -4.97 -1.32
CA ASN A 189 -4.55 -5.21 -2.41
C ASN A 189 -3.85 -6.58 -2.27
N SER A 190 -3.41 -6.93 -1.06
CA SER A 190 -2.77 -8.23 -0.77
C SER A 190 -3.75 -9.39 -0.93
N VAL A 191 -5.03 -9.23 -0.57
CA VAL A 191 -6.08 -10.23 -0.83
C VAL A 191 -6.24 -10.48 -2.33
N LEU A 192 -6.33 -9.43 -3.16
CA LEU A 192 -6.42 -9.58 -4.62
C LEU A 192 -5.20 -10.29 -5.20
N GLN A 193 -4.01 -10.05 -4.66
CA GLN A 193 -2.81 -10.76 -5.05
C GLN A 193 -2.87 -12.23 -4.64
N SER A 194 -3.32 -12.55 -3.43
CA SER A 194 -3.42 -13.93 -2.91
C SER A 194 -4.37 -14.81 -3.70
N ILE A 195 -5.47 -14.24 -4.21
CA ILE A 195 -6.47 -14.95 -5.04
C ILE A 195 -6.15 -14.90 -6.55
N GLY A 196 -4.93 -14.50 -6.93
CA GLY A 196 -4.50 -14.49 -8.33
C GLY A 196 -5.09 -13.35 -9.18
N GLN A 197 -5.71 -12.34 -8.58
CA GLN A 197 -6.35 -11.21 -9.28
C GLN A 197 -5.45 -9.97 -9.38
N GLN A 198 -4.13 -10.16 -9.57
CA GLN A 198 -3.13 -9.09 -9.64
C GLN A 198 -3.45 -8.05 -10.73
N LYS A 199 -4.01 -8.49 -11.88
CA LYS A 199 -4.40 -7.57 -12.96
C LYS A 199 -5.51 -6.60 -12.53
N LYS A 200 -6.44 -7.04 -11.67
CA LYS A 200 -7.48 -6.16 -11.13
C LYS A 200 -6.92 -5.20 -10.09
N ALA A 201 -6.01 -5.67 -9.24
CA ALA A 201 -5.29 -4.80 -8.31
C ALA A 201 -4.56 -3.67 -9.07
N LEU A 202 -3.87 -4.01 -10.17
CA LEU A 202 -3.21 -3.04 -11.04
C LEU A 202 -4.20 -2.04 -11.66
N HIS A 203 -5.33 -2.52 -12.19
CA HIS A 203 -6.34 -1.66 -12.80
C HIS A 203 -6.97 -0.69 -11.78
N ASN A 204 -7.29 -1.20 -10.58
CA ASN A 204 -7.81 -0.38 -9.49
C ASN A 204 -6.80 0.69 -9.05
N ALA A 205 -5.50 0.33 -8.97
CA ALA A 205 -4.44 1.26 -8.66
C ALA A 205 -4.31 2.38 -9.72
N ALA A 206 -4.39 2.02 -11.01
CA ALA A 206 -4.32 2.99 -12.09
C ALA A 206 -5.51 3.96 -12.09
N ILE A 207 -6.73 3.47 -11.81
CA ILE A 207 -7.92 4.32 -11.67
C ILE A 207 -7.76 5.26 -10.48
N SER A 208 -7.34 4.74 -9.32
CA SER A 208 -7.16 5.53 -8.11
C SER A 208 -6.11 6.61 -8.28
N LEU A 209 -4.99 6.30 -8.96
CA LEU A 209 -3.97 7.27 -9.33
C LEU A 209 -4.54 8.36 -10.24
N GLY A 210 -5.30 7.99 -11.28
CA GLY A 210 -5.95 8.96 -12.17
C GLY A 210 -6.90 9.89 -11.43
N MET A 211 -7.72 9.36 -10.51
CA MET A 211 -8.63 10.16 -9.67
C MET A 211 -7.85 11.12 -8.76
N ASP A 212 -6.80 10.64 -8.12
CA ASP A 212 -5.94 11.42 -7.25
C ASP A 212 -5.33 12.62 -7.98
N LEU A 213 -4.65 12.37 -9.11
CA LEU A 213 -4.01 13.41 -9.91
C LEU A 213 -4.99 14.46 -10.44
N ILE A 214 -6.17 14.03 -10.90
CA ILE A 214 -7.22 14.94 -11.38
C ILE A 214 -7.69 15.84 -10.22
N VAL A 215 -7.98 15.24 -9.06
CA VAL A 215 -8.48 15.99 -7.90
C VAL A 215 -7.40 16.93 -7.36
N LEU A 216 -6.15 16.46 -7.24
CA LEU A 216 -5.03 17.30 -6.83
C LEU A 216 -4.84 18.49 -7.76
N ALA A 217 -4.82 18.25 -9.07
CA ALA A 217 -4.67 19.32 -10.08
C ALA A 217 -5.82 20.34 -10.01
N LEU A 218 -7.07 19.87 -9.88
CA LEU A 218 -8.23 20.74 -9.75
C LEU A 218 -8.19 21.59 -8.47
N ILE A 219 -7.86 20.99 -7.33
CA ILE A 219 -7.79 21.73 -6.06
C ILE A 219 -6.70 22.79 -6.14
N LEU A 220 -5.50 22.46 -6.62
CA LEU A 220 -4.39 23.41 -6.71
C LEU A 220 -4.64 24.52 -7.75
N ALA A 221 -5.32 24.20 -8.88
CA ALA A 221 -5.63 25.19 -9.90
C ALA A 221 -6.73 26.17 -9.46
N VAL A 222 -7.77 25.68 -8.76
CA VAL A 222 -8.91 26.52 -8.33
C VAL A 222 -8.64 27.20 -6.99
N PHE A 223 -7.97 26.51 -6.08
CA PHE A 223 -7.70 26.99 -4.73
C PHE A 223 -6.20 26.92 -4.38
N PRO A 224 -5.32 27.71 -5.01
CA PRO A 224 -3.87 27.62 -4.77
C PRO A 224 -3.49 27.87 -3.31
N LYS A 225 -4.31 28.60 -2.54
CA LYS A 225 -4.12 28.84 -1.10
C LYS A 225 -4.17 27.56 -0.24
N THR A 226 -4.73 26.48 -0.74
CA THR A 226 -4.74 25.19 -0.02
C THR A 226 -3.33 24.59 0.11
N ASN A 227 -2.42 24.94 -0.81
CA ASN A 227 -1.01 24.55 -0.76
C ASN A 227 -0.84 23.06 -0.47
N ILE A 228 0.01 22.68 0.46
CA ILE A 228 0.34 21.28 0.78
C ILE A 228 -0.84 20.46 1.36
N TYR A 229 -1.89 21.13 1.89
CA TYR A 229 -3.10 20.42 2.35
C TYR A 229 -3.83 19.71 1.21
N ALA A 230 -3.75 20.24 -0.03
CA ALA A 230 -4.31 19.58 -1.20
C ALA A 230 -3.67 18.20 -1.44
N VAL A 231 -2.36 18.07 -1.24
CA VAL A 231 -1.62 16.79 -1.38
C VAL A 231 -2.06 15.78 -0.33
N VAL A 232 -2.25 16.23 0.93
CA VAL A 232 -2.77 15.36 2.00
C VAL A 232 -4.18 14.87 1.68
N PHE A 233 -5.06 15.77 1.20
CA PHE A 233 -6.42 15.41 0.83
C PHE A 233 -6.47 14.43 -0.35
N ALA A 234 -5.67 14.66 -1.39
CA ALA A 234 -5.53 13.78 -2.54
C ALA A 234 -5.05 12.38 -2.10
N GLY A 235 -4.02 12.28 -1.26
CA GLY A 235 -3.55 11.00 -0.71
C GLY A 235 -4.60 10.23 0.12
N ILE A 236 -5.47 10.93 0.87
CA ILE A 236 -6.63 10.31 1.54
C ILE A 236 -7.58 9.73 0.50
N LEU A 237 -7.89 10.50 -0.56
CA LEU A 237 -8.78 10.07 -1.64
C LEU A 237 -8.21 8.87 -2.40
N PHE A 238 -6.91 8.88 -2.69
CA PHE A 238 -6.20 7.74 -3.31
C PHE A 238 -6.41 6.47 -2.50
N SER A 239 -6.12 6.51 -1.19
CA SER A 239 -6.24 5.35 -0.31
C SER A 239 -7.69 4.88 -0.17
N LEU A 240 -8.63 5.80 -0.08
CA LEU A 240 -10.07 5.51 -0.03
C LEU A 240 -10.56 4.86 -1.32
N SER A 241 -10.23 5.44 -2.48
CA SER A 241 -10.63 4.90 -3.79
C SER A 241 -10.05 3.50 -4.04
N MET A 242 -8.78 3.29 -3.69
CA MET A 242 -8.16 1.97 -3.72
C MET A 242 -8.90 0.95 -2.85
N CYS A 243 -9.20 1.32 -1.60
CA CYS A 243 -9.94 0.46 -0.67
C CYS A 243 -11.31 0.07 -1.24
N VAL A 244 -12.07 1.04 -1.77
CA VAL A 244 -13.40 0.80 -2.33
C VAL A 244 -13.33 -0.08 -3.58
N LEU A 245 -12.47 0.24 -4.54
CA LEU A 245 -12.34 -0.52 -5.79
C LEU A 245 -11.85 -1.94 -5.55
N ASN A 246 -10.87 -2.11 -4.65
CA ASN A 246 -10.38 -3.44 -4.28
C ASN A 246 -11.47 -4.26 -3.58
N ASN A 247 -12.21 -3.67 -2.63
CA ASN A 247 -13.30 -4.36 -1.95
C ASN A 247 -14.43 -4.79 -2.92
N LEU A 248 -14.80 -3.93 -3.88
CA LEU A 248 -15.75 -4.29 -4.94
C LEU A 248 -15.24 -5.44 -5.80
N SER A 249 -13.95 -5.47 -6.09
CA SER A 249 -13.31 -6.55 -6.85
C SER A 249 -13.27 -7.86 -6.06
N ILE A 250 -12.96 -7.82 -4.76
CA ILE A 250 -12.94 -8.99 -3.86
C ILE A 250 -14.34 -9.61 -3.74
N ARG A 251 -15.38 -8.79 -3.52
CA ARG A 251 -16.77 -9.27 -3.40
C ARG A 251 -17.24 -10.09 -4.60
N LYS A 252 -16.77 -9.76 -5.80
CA LYS A 252 -17.12 -10.49 -7.03
C LYS A 252 -16.51 -11.89 -7.11
N HIS A 253 -15.41 -12.16 -6.38
CA HIS A 253 -14.64 -13.41 -6.50
C HIS A 253 -14.78 -14.33 -5.30
N LEU A 254 -15.01 -13.79 -4.11
CA LEU A 254 -15.08 -14.54 -2.86
C LEU A 254 -16.49 -14.64 -2.27
N ASN A 255 -17.54 -14.11 -2.93
CA ASN A 255 -18.89 -13.93 -2.33
C ASN A 255 -18.82 -13.26 -0.94
N PHE A 256 -17.84 -12.37 -0.76
CA PHE A 256 -17.46 -11.79 0.51
C PHE A 256 -18.60 -10.97 1.08
N ARG A 257 -19.24 -11.44 2.14
CA ARG A 257 -20.21 -10.69 2.95
C ARG A 257 -19.44 -9.97 4.05
N ASN A 258 -19.29 -8.66 3.93
CA ASN A 258 -18.86 -7.87 5.07
C ASN A 258 -19.91 -7.99 6.16
N GLU A 259 -19.58 -8.59 7.29
CA GLU A 259 -20.34 -8.53 8.53
C GLU A 259 -20.19 -7.16 9.21
N PHE A 260 -20.42 -6.07 8.46
CA PHE A 260 -20.74 -4.80 9.10
C PHE A 260 -22.27 -4.77 9.30
N LYS A 261 -22.73 -5.45 10.32
CA LYS A 261 -24.00 -5.20 10.98
C LYS A 261 -23.75 -4.56 12.32
#